data_765cfd933dbeca0c776f84efc726c106
#
_entry.id   765cfd933dbeca0c776f84efc726c106
#
_cell.length_a   1.000
_cell.length_b   1.000
_cell.length_c   1.000
_cell.angle_alpha   90.00
_cell.angle_beta   90.00
_cell.angle_gamma   90.00
#
_symmetry.space_group_name_H-M   'P 1'
#
loop_
_entity.id
_entity.type
_entity.pdbx_description
1 polymer ?
#
loop_
_entity_poly.entity_id
_entity_poly.type
_entity_poly.pdbx_seq_one_letter_code
_entity_poly.pdbx_strand_id
1 'polypeptide(L)'
;MATPNIDWAALRQAANEAATHAYVPYSKFRVGAAALVDDGRIISGCNVENASFGLTLCAECAMVGQLHMGGGGRLVAVTCVGNGDHVTPCGRCRQLLWEHGGADLLVEVEGVPTPMTVLLPAAFPEHSNFDNQTKN
;
A
#
# COMPACT_ATOMS: atom_id res chain seq x y z
N MET A 1 13.47 -18.60 1.85
CA MET A 1 14.09 -17.30 2.12
C MET A 1 13.55 -16.72 3.39
N ALA A 2 14.43 -16.15 4.20
CA ALA A 2 13.99 -15.49 5.42
C ALA A 2 13.07 -14.33 5.09
N THR A 3 11.99 -14.18 5.87
CA THR A 3 11.12 -13.00 5.78
C THR A 3 11.98 -11.77 6.08
N PRO A 4 11.96 -10.73 5.23
CA PRO A 4 12.71 -9.52 5.54
C PRO A 4 12.27 -8.96 6.89
N ASN A 5 13.23 -8.42 7.64
CA ASN A 5 12.96 -7.77 8.90
C ASN A 5 12.28 -6.43 8.62
N ILE A 6 10.98 -6.37 8.90
CA ILE A 6 10.14 -5.20 8.57
C ILE A 6 10.04 -4.31 9.80
N ASP A 7 10.47 -3.05 9.64
CA ASP A 7 10.27 -2.04 10.68
C ASP A 7 8.89 -1.40 10.51
N TRP A 8 7.88 -2.04 11.10
CA TRP A 8 6.50 -1.59 11.01
C TRP A 8 6.30 -0.21 11.64
N ALA A 9 7.06 0.12 12.69
CA ALA A 9 6.98 1.43 13.33
C ALA A 9 7.42 2.54 12.37
N ALA A 10 8.50 2.30 11.60
CA ALA A 10 8.96 3.26 10.60
C ALA A 10 7.94 3.42 9.47
N LEU A 11 7.28 2.34 9.05
CA LEU A 11 6.23 2.40 8.04
C LEU A 11 5.02 3.19 8.55
N ARG A 12 4.59 2.95 9.78
CA ARG A 12 3.47 3.70 10.37
C ARG A 12 3.79 5.18 10.49
N GLN A 13 5.01 5.52 10.87
CA GLN A 13 5.45 6.91 10.95
C GLN A 13 5.38 7.58 9.56
N ALA A 14 5.87 6.92 8.53
CA ALA A 14 5.82 7.44 7.17
C ALA A 14 4.38 7.60 6.67
N ALA A 15 3.50 6.64 6.99
CA ALA A 15 2.08 6.72 6.63
C ALA A 15 1.39 7.88 7.34
N ASN A 16 1.64 8.06 8.64
CA ASN A 16 1.06 9.18 9.41
C ASN A 16 1.53 10.53 8.87
N GLU A 17 2.80 10.64 8.52
CA GLU A 17 3.33 11.86 7.93
C GLU A 17 2.69 12.15 6.58
N ALA A 18 2.57 11.13 5.72
CA ALA A 18 1.92 11.28 4.42
C ALA A 18 0.46 11.75 4.58
N ALA A 19 -0.26 11.23 5.57
CA ALA A 19 -1.65 11.61 5.83
C ALA A 19 -1.80 13.11 6.10
N THR A 20 -0.78 13.78 6.65
CA THR A 20 -0.85 15.22 6.90
C THR A 20 -0.97 16.05 5.62
N HIS A 21 -0.57 15.47 4.49
CA HIS A 21 -0.62 16.12 3.17
C HIS A 21 -1.91 15.80 2.40
N ALA A 22 -2.79 14.97 2.93
CA ALA A 22 -4.00 14.54 2.25
C ALA A 22 -4.89 15.74 1.87
N TYR A 23 -5.45 15.67 0.67
CA TYR A 23 -6.40 16.67 0.20
C TYR A 23 -7.82 16.08 0.32
N VAL A 24 -8.51 16.45 1.41
CA VAL A 24 -9.79 15.82 1.79
C VAL A 24 -10.87 16.85 2.12
N PRO A 25 -11.16 17.81 1.19
CA PRO A 25 -12.13 18.86 1.48
C PRO A 25 -13.56 18.34 1.67
N TYR A 26 -13.86 17.14 1.15
CA TYR A 26 -15.20 16.56 1.17
C TYR A 26 -15.41 15.65 2.37
N SER A 27 -14.56 14.63 2.53
CA SER A 27 -14.73 13.64 3.59
C SER A 27 -14.14 14.04 4.92
N LYS A 28 -13.13 14.91 4.91
CA LYS A 28 -12.31 15.23 6.10
C LYS A 28 -11.59 14.01 6.69
N PHE A 29 -11.51 12.92 5.91
CA PHE A 29 -10.87 11.68 6.36
C PHE A 29 -9.50 11.55 5.69
N ARG A 30 -8.44 11.86 6.45
CA ARG A 30 -7.06 11.85 5.96
C ARG A 30 -6.49 10.46 6.04
N VAL A 31 -6.07 9.92 4.90
CA VAL A 31 -5.45 8.60 4.80
C VAL A 31 -4.01 8.75 4.35
N GLY A 32 -3.13 8.00 4.98
CA GLY A 32 -1.74 7.84 4.55
C GLY A 32 -1.43 6.38 4.38
N ALA A 33 -0.60 6.07 3.40
CA ALA A 33 -0.10 4.72 3.17
C ALA A 33 1.42 4.77 3.05
N ALA A 34 2.10 3.73 3.52
CA ALA A 34 3.54 3.59 3.34
C ALA A 34 3.89 2.14 3.06
N ALA A 35 4.92 1.93 2.28
CA ALA A 35 5.35 0.60 1.91
C ALA A 35 6.87 0.49 1.93
N LEU A 36 7.33 -0.73 2.26
CA LEU A 36 8.71 -1.14 2.08
C LEU A 36 8.84 -1.78 0.70
N VAL A 37 9.77 -1.29 -0.09
CA VAL A 37 10.12 -1.86 -1.40
C VAL A 37 11.24 -2.87 -1.22
N ASP A 38 11.34 -3.82 -2.13
CA ASP A 38 12.32 -4.92 -2.02
C ASP A 38 13.78 -4.49 -2.06
N ASP A 39 14.07 -3.26 -2.48
CA ASP A 39 15.42 -2.67 -2.42
C ASP A 39 15.69 -1.87 -1.14
N GLY A 40 14.76 -1.86 -0.19
CA GLY A 40 14.89 -1.17 1.09
C GLY A 40 14.29 0.23 1.15
N ARG A 41 13.83 0.80 0.02
CA ARG A 41 13.19 2.11 0.04
C ARG A 41 11.85 2.06 0.77
N ILE A 42 11.54 3.14 1.49
CA ILE A 42 10.20 3.38 2.02
C ILE A 42 9.55 4.44 1.14
N ILE A 43 8.40 4.11 0.60
CA ILE A 43 7.57 5.01 -0.20
C ILE A 43 6.26 5.29 0.54
N SER A 44 5.60 6.38 0.19
CA SER A 44 4.37 6.77 0.86
C SER A 44 3.44 7.51 -0.09
N GLY A 45 2.19 7.67 0.34
CA GLY A 45 1.19 8.43 -0.39
C GLY A 45 0.05 8.84 0.52
N CYS A 46 -0.76 9.78 0.06
CA CYS A 46 -1.96 10.24 0.76
C CYS A 46 -3.13 10.27 -0.19
N ASN A 47 -4.36 10.29 0.35
CA ASN A 47 -5.54 10.39 -0.49
C ASN A 47 -5.72 11.83 -1.00
N VAL A 48 -6.21 11.93 -2.24
CA VAL A 48 -6.45 13.19 -2.93
C VAL A 48 -7.84 13.12 -3.54
N GLU A 49 -8.76 13.85 -2.94
CA GLU A 49 -10.16 13.85 -3.36
C GLU A 49 -10.40 14.80 -4.54
N ASN A 50 -11.53 14.63 -5.18
CA ASN A 50 -11.95 15.46 -6.30
C ASN A 50 -13.46 15.62 -6.25
N ALA A 51 -13.95 16.77 -6.68
CA ALA A 51 -15.39 17.01 -6.81
C ALA A 51 -16.04 15.98 -7.75
N SER A 52 -15.30 15.50 -8.75
CA SER A 52 -15.66 14.33 -9.52
C SER A 52 -15.16 13.10 -8.77
N PHE A 53 -16.05 12.41 -8.07
CA PHE A 53 -15.70 11.32 -7.16
C PHE A 53 -14.87 10.22 -7.84
N GLY A 54 -15.14 9.95 -9.12
CA GLY A 54 -14.38 8.94 -9.86
C GLY A 54 -12.90 9.27 -10.06
N LEU A 55 -12.49 10.52 -9.87
CA LEU A 55 -11.10 10.95 -9.97
C LEU A 55 -10.38 10.94 -8.63
N THR A 56 -11.06 10.63 -7.54
CA THR A 56 -10.45 10.53 -6.21
C THR A 56 -9.38 9.43 -6.20
N LEU A 57 -8.20 9.78 -5.70
CA LEU A 57 -7.09 8.83 -5.54
C LEU A 57 -7.02 8.37 -4.09
N CYS A 58 -7.01 7.05 -3.89
CA CYS A 58 -6.68 6.49 -2.59
C CYS A 58 -5.19 6.70 -2.29
N ALA A 59 -4.82 6.69 -1.01
CA ALA A 59 -3.43 6.85 -0.59
C ALA A 59 -2.52 5.80 -1.24
N GLU A 60 -2.98 4.58 -1.39
CA GLU A 60 -2.24 3.49 -1.99
C GLU A 60 -1.96 3.75 -3.49
N CYS A 61 -2.90 4.39 -4.19
CA CYS A 61 -2.68 4.77 -5.60
C CYS A 61 -1.54 5.79 -5.73
N ALA A 62 -1.54 6.81 -4.89
CA ALA A 62 -0.48 7.82 -4.88
C ALA A 62 0.88 7.18 -4.52
N MET A 63 0.87 6.26 -3.55
CA MET A 63 2.06 5.51 -3.15
C MET A 63 2.63 4.70 -4.31
N VAL A 64 1.80 4.00 -5.06
CA VAL A 64 2.25 3.22 -6.22
C VAL A 64 2.79 4.13 -7.33
N GLY A 65 2.21 5.33 -7.49
CA GLY A 65 2.78 6.34 -8.37
C GLY A 65 4.21 6.69 -7.98
N GLN A 66 4.46 6.88 -6.69
CA GLN A 66 5.80 7.13 -6.17
C GLN A 66 6.75 5.96 -6.40
N LEU A 67 6.26 4.73 -6.28
CA LEU A 67 7.04 3.53 -6.57
C LEU A 67 7.65 3.60 -7.97
N HIS A 68 6.83 3.87 -8.97
CA HIS A 68 7.27 3.92 -10.37
C HIS A 68 8.15 5.13 -10.65
N MET A 69 7.82 6.28 -10.07
CA MET A 69 8.67 7.48 -10.21
C MET A 69 10.07 7.26 -9.62
N GLY A 70 10.18 6.40 -8.63
CA GLY A 70 11.47 6.09 -7.98
C GLY A 70 12.20 4.88 -8.57
N GLY A 71 11.73 4.32 -9.70
CA GLY A 71 12.42 3.23 -10.40
C GLY A 71 11.72 1.88 -10.33
N GLY A 72 10.55 1.79 -9.72
CA GLY A 72 9.80 0.53 -9.62
C GLY A 72 10.26 -0.35 -8.46
N GLY A 73 10.00 -1.65 -8.58
CA GLY A 73 10.32 -2.63 -7.56
C GLY A 73 9.08 -3.34 -7.05
N ARG A 74 9.27 -4.31 -6.15
CA ARG A 74 8.20 -5.09 -5.55
C ARG A 74 7.90 -4.58 -4.15
N LEU A 75 6.62 -4.44 -3.82
CA LEU A 75 6.20 -4.10 -2.46
C LEU A 75 6.32 -5.33 -1.56
N VAL A 76 6.94 -5.16 -0.40
CA VAL A 76 7.17 -6.23 0.58
C VAL A 76 6.20 -6.11 1.76
N ALA A 77 5.95 -4.88 2.21
CA ALA A 77 5.10 -4.59 3.36
C ALA A 77 4.39 -3.27 3.16
N VAL A 78 3.13 -3.19 3.59
CA VAL A 78 2.30 -1.98 3.48
C VAL A 78 1.56 -1.74 4.78
N THR A 79 1.48 -0.49 5.20
CA THR A 79 0.59 -0.06 6.27
C THR A 79 -0.23 1.15 5.81
N CYS A 80 -1.46 1.24 6.29
CA CYS A 80 -2.36 2.35 5.99
C CYS A 80 -2.95 2.89 7.29
N VAL A 81 -3.03 4.21 7.38
CA VAL A 81 -3.62 4.89 8.55
C VAL A 81 -4.67 5.89 8.07
N GLY A 82 -5.74 6.05 8.83
CA GLY A 82 -6.79 7.02 8.57
C GLY A 82 -7.17 7.73 9.85
N ASN A 83 -7.05 9.07 9.87
CA ASN A 83 -7.27 9.89 11.06
C ASN A 83 -6.52 9.35 12.29
N GLY A 84 -5.31 8.84 12.10
CA GLY A 84 -4.44 8.36 13.17
C GLY A 84 -4.59 6.89 13.54
N ASP A 85 -5.61 6.19 13.04
CA ASP A 85 -5.85 4.78 13.33
C ASP A 85 -5.54 3.90 12.10
N HIS A 86 -5.35 2.61 12.33
CA HIS A 86 -5.19 1.66 11.23
C HIS A 86 -6.46 1.62 10.38
N VAL A 87 -6.28 1.62 9.05
CA VAL A 87 -7.38 1.37 8.12
C VAL A 87 -6.99 0.24 7.18
N THR A 88 -7.96 -0.56 6.79
CA THR A 88 -7.76 -1.65 5.83
C THR A 88 -7.93 -1.10 4.42
N PRO A 89 -7.04 -1.43 3.47
CA PRO A 89 -7.20 -0.99 2.08
C PRO A 89 -8.54 -1.45 1.50
N CYS A 90 -9.19 -0.58 0.72
CA CYS A 90 -10.43 -0.94 0.03
C CYS A 90 -10.17 -2.02 -1.04
N GLY A 91 -11.24 -2.61 -1.58
CA GLY A 91 -11.10 -3.69 -2.56
C GLY A 91 -10.32 -3.29 -3.81
N ARG A 92 -10.53 -2.07 -4.30
CA ARG A 92 -9.78 -1.54 -5.45
C ARG A 92 -8.29 -1.46 -5.15
N CYS A 93 -7.92 -1.00 -3.96
CA CYS A 93 -6.52 -0.91 -3.56
C CYS A 93 -5.91 -2.29 -3.30
N ARG A 94 -6.69 -3.26 -2.83
CA ARG A 94 -6.20 -4.64 -2.69
C ARG A 94 -5.78 -5.22 -4.03
N GLN A 95 -6.54 -4.96 -5.09
CA GLN A 95 -6.18 -5.37 -6.44
C GLN A 95 -4.88 -4.70 -6.89
N LEU A 96 -4.74 -3.40 -6.62
CA LEU A 96 -3.54 -2.65 -6.94
C LEU A 96 -2.31 -3.20 -6.20
N LEU A 97 -2.48 -3.50 -4.92
CA LEU A 97 -1.40 -4.06 -4.10
C LEU A 97 -1.02 -5.47 -4.54
N TRP A 98 -2.00 -6.29 -4.94
CA TRP A 98 -1.75 -7.61 -5.50
C TRP A 98 -0.84 -7.52 -6.73
N GLU A 99 -1.12 -6.59 -7.64
CA GLU A 99 -0.31 -6.38 -8.84
C GLU A 99 1.14 -6.07 -8.50
N HIS A 100 1.37 -5.28 -7.45
CA HIS A 100 2.69 -4.72 -7.15
C HIS A 100 3.46 -5.44 -6.05
N GLY A 101 2.84 -6.37 -5.35
CA GLY A 101 3.50 -7.11 -4.27
C GLY A 101 3.34 -8.62 -4.35
N GLY A 102 2.27 -9.08 -4.99
CA GLY A 102 2.02 -10.51 -5.12
C GLY A 102 1.47 -11.15 -3.85
N ALA A 103 1.47 -12.48 -3.84
CA ALA A 103 0.87 -13.29 -2.78
C ALA A 103 1.53 -13.07 -1.41
N ASP A 104 2.84 -12.83 -1.41
CA ASP A 104 3.65 -12.75 -0.19
C ASP A 104 3.70 -11.34 0.41
N LEU A 105 3.11 -10.34 -0.24
CA LEU A 105 3.03 -9.00 0.32
C LEU A 105 2.29 -9.04 1.66
N LEU A 106 2.88 -8.43 2.68
CA LEU A 106 2.26 -8.32 4.00
C LEU A 106 1.64 -6.94 4.16
N VAL A 107 0.36 -6.91 4.51
CA VAL A 107 -0.37 -5.68 4.81
C VAL A 107 -0.74 -5.70 6.28
N GLU A 108 -0.45 -4.62 7.00
CA GLU A 108 -0.81 -4.52 8.41
C GLU A 108 -2.32 -4.27 8.54
N VAL A 109 -3.02 -5.22 9.16
CA VAL A 109 -4.45 -5.12 9.42
C VAL A 109 -4.65 -5.14 10.94
N GLU A 110 -5.14 -4.05 11.49
CA GLU A 110 -5.34 -3.88 12.93
C GLU A 110 -4.08 -4.24 13.75
N GLY A 111 -2.91 -3.85 13.23
CA GLY A 111 -1.63 -4.13 13.88
C GLY A 111 -1.06 -5.52 13.58
N VAL A 112 -1.72 -6.33 12.77
CA VAL A 112 -1.27 -7.71 12.46
C VAL A 112 -0.84 -7.79 11.01
N PRO A 113 0.43 -8.16 10.73
CA PRO A 113 0.87 -8.41 9.35
C PRO A 113 0.06 -9.54 8.72
N THR A 114 -0.57 -9.26 7.60
CA THR A 114 -1.54 -10.16 6.95
C THR A 114 -1.16 -10.35 5.48
N PRO A 115 -1.00 -11.58 4.99
CA PRO A 115 -0.64 -11.78 3.59
C PRO A 115 -1.78 -11.43 2.64
N MET A 116 -1.41 -10.98 1.44
CA MET A 116 -2.39 -10.59 0.41
C MET A 116 -3.35 -11.73 0.04
N THR A 117 -2.93 -12.97 0.17
CA THR A 117 -3.79 -14.12 -0.08
C THR A 117 -5.02 -14.17 0.84
N VAL A 118 -4.90 -13.59 2.04
CA VAL A 118 -6.04 -13.46 2.97
C VAL A 118 -6.93 -12.29 2.58
N LEU A 119 -6.32 -11.16 2.17
CA LEU A 119 -7.07 -9.94 1.85
C LEU A 119 -7.71 -9.97 0.48
N LEU A 120 -7.16 -10.75 -0.45
CA LEU A 120 -7.68 -10.89 -1.82
C LEU A 120 -7.60 -12.35 -2.25
N PRO A 121 -8.47 -13.21 -1.71
CA PRO A 121 -8.49 -14.63 -2.11
C PRO A 121 -8.95 -14.78 -3.56
N ALA A 122 -8.44 -15.81 -4.24
CA ALA A 122 -8.77 -16.10 -5.64
C ALA A 122 -8.56 -14.87 -6.54
N ALA A 123 -7.42 -14.21 -6.37
CA ALA A 123 -7.14 -12.93 -7.03
C ALA A 123 -6.90 -13.09 -8.53
N PHE A 124 -7.16 -12.01 -9.28
CA PHE A 124 -6.83 -11.91 -10.70
C PHE A 124 -5.69 -10.89 -10.89
N PRO A 125 -4.66 -11.21 -11.69
CA PRO A 125 -4.39 -12.55 -12.22
C PRO A 125 -4.00 -13.52 -11.10
N GLU A 126 -4.06 -14.81 -11.37
CA GLU A 126 -3.71 -15.84 -10.38
C GLU A 126 -2.31 -15.64 -9.81
N HIS A 127 -1.40 -15.20 -10.66
CA HIS A 127 -0.04 -14.82 -10.26
C HIS A 127 0.21 -13.39 -10.70
N SER A 128 0.77 -12.59 -9.79
CA SER A 128 1.19 -11.24 -10.16
C SER A 128 2.42 -11.28 -11.05
N ASN A 129 2.71 -10.17 -11.73
CA ASN A 129 3.93 -10.04 -12.54
C ASN A 129 5.20 -10.30 -11.72
N PHE A 130 5.17 -9.97 -10.44
CA PHE A 130 6.32 -10.14 -9.56
C PHE A 130 6.52 -11.60 -9.14
N ASP A 131 5.45 -12.38 -9.01
CA ASP A 131 5.56 -13.81 -8.74
C ASP A 131 6.29 -14.53 -9.89
N ASN A 132 6.07 -14.09 -11.11
CA ASN A 132 6.73 -14.65 -12.29
C ASN A 132 8.20 -14.22 -12.38
N GLN A 133 8.54 -13.03 -11.91
CA GLN A 133 9.92 -12.53 -11.94
C GLN A 133 10.83 -13.26 -10.96
N THR A 134 10.29 -13.77 -9.86
CA THR A 134 11.07 -14.52 -8.87
C THR A 134 11.40 -15.94 -9.34
N LYS A 135 10.83 -16.41 -10.46
CA LYS A 135 11.06 -17.74 -11.03
C LYS A 135 12.14 -17.76 -12.12
N ASN A 136 12.62 -16.61 -12.48
CA ASN A 136 13.71 -16.47 -13.45
C ASN A 136 15.02 -16.17 -12.69
#